data_6822828a946ebb3551493c60d979222c
#
_entry.id   6822828a946ebb3551493c60d979222c
#
_cell.length_a   1.000
_cell.length_b   1.000
_cell.length_c   1.000
_cell.angle_alpha   90.00
_cell.angle_beta   90.00
_cell.angle_gamma   90.00
#
_symmetry.space_group_name_H-M   'P 1'
#
loop_
_entity.id
_entity.type
_entity.pdbx_description
1 polymer ?
#
loop_
_entity_poly.entity_id
_entity_poly.type
_entity_poly.pdbx_seq_one_letter_code
_entity_poly.pdbx_strand_id
1 'polypeptide(L)'
;MIDPASQAQLKEAIADCIGTDQGVLDALREEIRPLKSATRRIQPRATTSISLVGTDGGNNQLQFDPFLIQLVRVVDSSNNEYCLEAVSPTTPIGKLDKRQFEPDGTPRTALGEMMAYLGVASLQDLSPVFPRPEKNKPVSPTWVQVYRELVEWAILFKILGKDYGTDTLIICDGLLRSKVFAKDLFQRLLQGMKERIEAQWSKSRR
;
A
#
# COMPACT_ATOMS: atom_id res chain seq x y z
N MET A 1 31.40 23.61 -14.92
CA MET A 1 30.97 24.19 -16.21
C MET A 1 31.00 23.04 -17.20
N ILE A 2 29.90 22.75 -17.90
CA ILE A 2 29.85 21.65 -18.89
C ILE A 2 30.49 22.16 -20.16
N ASP A 3 31.41 21.39 -20.72
CA ASP A 3 32.07 21.68 -21.99
C ASP A 3 31.03 21.80 -23.11
N PRO A 4 31.18 22.77 -24.08
CA PRO A 4 30.21 22.98 -25.15
C PRO A 4 29.96 21.75 -26.03
N ALA A 5 30.96 20.90 -26.26
CA ALA A 5 30.82 19.67 -27.04
C ALA A 5 29.95 18.65 -26.28
N SER A 6 30.19 18.48 -24.98
CA SER A 6 29.38 17.63 -24.09
C SER A 6 27.94 18.15 -23.96
N GLN A 7 27.75 19.46 -23.98
CA GLN A 7 26.42 20.07 -23.97
C GLN A 7 25.64 19.77 -25.28
N ALA A 8 26.30 19.78 -26.43
CA ALA A 8 25.69 19.44 -27.70
C ALA A 8 25.27 17.96 -27.74
N GLN A 9 26.16 17.05 -27.32
CA GLN A 9 25.88 15.62 -27.21
C GLN A 9 24.71 15.33 -26.25
N LEU A 10 24.68 16.01 -25.12
CA LEU A 10 23.58 15.84 -24.16
C LEU A 10 22.23 16.30 -24.73
N LYS A 11 22.20 17.41 -25.47
CA LYS A 11 20.98 17.89 -26.14
C LYS A 11 20.49 16.91 -27.19
N GLU A 12 21.39 16.33 -27.99
CA GLU A 12 21.07 15.32 -28.99
C GLU A 12 20.50 14.05 -28.32
N ALA A 13 21.15 13.55 -27.28
CA ALA A 13 20.69 12.39 -26.53
C ALA A 13 19.30 12.62 -25.89
N ILE A 14 19.03 13.82 -25.35
CA ILE A 14 17.72 14.19 -24.82
C ILE A 14 16.67 14.23 -25.94
N ALA A 15 17.00 14.81 -27.09
CA ALA A 15 16.10 14.85 -28.23
C ALA A 15 15.72 13.46 -28.75
N ASP A 16 16.68 12.55 -28.81
CA ASP A 16 16.47 11.15 -29.17
C ASP A 16 15.56 10.42 -28.16
N CYS A 17 15.81 10.62 -26.87
CA CYS A 17 14.94 10.06 -25.82
C CYS A 17 13.50 10.58 -25.96
N ILE A 18 13.33 11.90 -26.13
CA ILE A 18 12.00 12.51 -26.32
C ILE A 18 11.32 11.93 -27.56
N GLY A 19 12.05 11.79 -28.69
CA GLY A 19 11.51 11.21 -29.91
C GLY A 19 11.07 9.75 -29.72
N THR A 20 11.83 8.97 -28.98
CA THR A 20 11.50 7.57 -28.66
C THR A 20 10.27 7.48 -27.76
N ASP A 21 10.18 8.35 -26.74
CA ASP A 21 9.10 8.33 -25.77
C ASP A 21 7.80 8.96 -26.29
N GLN A 22 7.88 9.77 -27.35
CA GLN A 22 6.70 10.46 -27.91
C GLN A 22 5.61 9.47 -28.32
N GLY A 23 5.96 8.36 -28.95
CA GLY A 23 5.02 7.32 -29.34
C GLY A 23 4.29 6.69 -28.15
N VAL A 24 4.99 6.47 -27.04
CA VAL A 24 4.42 5.94 -25.81
C VAL A 24 3.47 6.97 -25.18
N LEU A 25 3.88 8.24 -25.16
CA LEU A 25 3.05 9.32 -24.61
C LEU A 25 1.78 9.52 -25.43
N ASP A 26 1.84 9.42 -26.74
CA ASP A 26 0.67 9.56 -27.61
C ASP A 26 -0.28 8.37 -27.47
N ALA A 27 0.25 7.15 -27.34
CA ALA A 27 -0.57 5.96 -27.02
C ALA A 27 -1.28 6.10 -25.67
N LEU A 28 -0.59 6.58 -24.61
CA LEU A 28 -1.19 6.83 -23.30
C LEU A 28 -2.26 7.94 -23.36
N ARG A 29 -2.05 8.98 -24.15
CA ARG A 29 -3.05 10.04 -24.34
C ARG A 29 -4.32 9.50 -25.00
N GLU A 30 -4.21 8.65 -26.00
CA GLU A 30 -5.35 8.02 -26.66
C GLU A 30 -6.10 7.08 -25.68
N GLU A 31 -5.37 6.34 -24.85
CA GLU A 31 -5.96 5.47 -23.82
C GLU A 31 -6.72 6.29 -22.76
N ILE A 32 -6.16 7.43 -22.34
CA ILE A 32 -6.76 8.29 -21.31
C ILE A 32 -7.92 9.14 -21.85
N ARG A 33 -7.93 9.49 -23.13
CA ARG A 33 -8.94 10.38 -23.73
C ARG A 33 -10.38 9.94 -23.47
N PRO A 34 -10.77 8.66 -23.57
CA PRO A 34 -12.12 8.20 -23.21
C PRO A 34 -12.47 8.41 -21.73
N LEU A 35 -11.47 8.39 -20.82
CA LEU A 35 -11.70 8.57 -19.39
C LEU A 35 -12.18 9.99 -19.04
N LYS A 36 -11.96 10.96 -19.94
CA LYS A 36 -12.43 12.35 -19.74
C LYS A 36 -13.94 12.41 -19.56
N SER A 37 -14.69 11.57 -20.27
CA SER A 37 -16.16 11.49 -20.13
C SER A 37 -16.60 10.84 -18.82
N ALA A 38 -15.74 10.05 -18.21
CA ALA A 38 -15.97 9.39 -16.92
C ALA A 38 -15.61 10.29 -15.73
N THR A 39 -14.88 11.39 -15.97
CA THR A 39 -14.53 12.33 -14.89
C THR A 39 -15.77 13.10 -14.44
N ARG A 40 -15.93 13.21 -13.12
CA ARG A 40 -16.98 14.01 -12.51
C ARG A 40 -16.38 15.10 -11.67
N ARG A 41 -16.93 16.31 -11.78
CA ARG A 41 -16.54 17.42 -10.91
C ARG A 41 -17.07 17.15 -9.50
N ILE A 42 -16.18 17.18 -8.52
CA ILE A 42 -16.58 17.15 -7.11
C ILE A 42 -17.27 18.48 -6.81
N GLN A 43 -18.56 18.43 -6.49
CA GLN A 43 -19.30 19.60 -6.03
C GLN A 43 -19.34 19.60 -4.51
N PRO A 44 -18.94 20.68 -3.84
CA PRO A 44 -19.09 20.79 -2.40
C PRO A 44 -20.58 20.74 -2.05
N ARG A 45 -20.95 19.85 -1.13
CA ARG A 45 -22.30 19.81 -0.58
C ARG A 45 -22.44 20.92 0.46
N ALA A 46 -23.47 21.71 0.36
CA ALA A 46 -23.69 22.86 1.26
C ALA A 46 -24.09 22.48 2.70
N THR A 47 -24.49 21.24 2.96
CA THR A 47 -25.20 20.88 4.21
C THR A 47 -24.87 19.51 4.82
N THR A 48 -23.88 18.76 4.34
CA THR A 48 -23.51 17.46 4.92
C THR A 48 -22.16 17.53 5.62
N SER A 49 -22.12 17.18 6.90
CA SER A 49 -20.87 16.86 7.57
C SER A 49 -20.37 15.52 7.04
N ILE A 50 -19.19 15.53 6.44
CA ILE A 50 -18.51 14.29 5.98
C ILE A 50 -17.42 14.01 6.99
N SER A 51 -17.40 12.79 7.53
CA SER A 51 -16.25 12.33 8.31
C SER A 51 -15.08 12.04 7.37
N LEU A 52 -13.90 12.54 7.72
CA LEU A 52 -12.67 12.27 6.99
C LEU A 52 -11.83 11.27 7.78
N VAL A 53 -11.46 10.18 7.15
CA VAL A 53 -10.55 9.20 7.71
C VAL A 53 -9.38 9.03 6.77
N GLY A 54 -8.19 9.39 7.23
CA GLY A 54 -6.94 9.14 6.52
C GLY A 54 -6.13 8.09 7.26
N THR A 55 -5.35 7.28 6.55
CA THR A 55 -4.35 6.39 7.12
C THR A 55 -2.98 6.72 6.57
N ASP A 56 -1.98 6.70 7.44
CA ASP A 56 -0.58 6.92 7.05
C ASP A 56 0.32 5.94 7.79
N GLY A 57 1.29 5.41 7.06
CA GLY A 57 2.30 4.50 7.58
C GLY A 57 3.69 5.13 7.55
N GLY A 58 4.29 5.27 8.72
CA GLY A 58 5.67 5.70 8.90
C GLY A 58 6.63 4.52 9.03
N ASN A 59 7.80 4.68 8.45
CA ASN A 59 8.92 3.77 8.68
C ASN A 59 10.14 4.60 9.12
N ASN A 60 10.47 4.53 10.39
CA ASN A 60 11.66 5.15 10.96
C ASN A 60 12.77 4.13 11.13
N GLN A 61 13.97 4.52 10.72
CA GLN A 61 15.15 3.67 10.74
C GLN A 61 16.11 4.17 11.84
N LEU A 62 16.43 3.29 12.76
CA LEU A 62 17.44 3.52 13.78
C LEU A 62 18.66 2.64 13.47
N GLN A 63 19.76 3.26 13.16
CA GLN A 63 21.01 2.55 12.86
C GLN A 63 21.96 2.67 14.03
N PHE A 64 22.31 1.50 14.60
CA PHE A 64 23.38 1.35 15.59
C PHE A 64 24.37 0.33 15.02
N ASP A 65 25.61 0.67 14.90
CA ASP A 65 26.62 -0.28 14.40
C ASP A 65 26.82 -1.46 15.40
N PRO A 66 26.57 -2.70 15.03
CA PRO A 66 26.18 -3.25 13.72
C PRO A 66 24.66 -3.45 13.53
N PHE A 67 23.82 -2.83 14.32
CA PHE A 67 22.39 -3.12 14.35
C PHE A 67 21.57 -2.11 13.53
N LEU A 68 20.63 -2.62 12.77
CA LEU A 68 19.60 -1.84 12.08
C LEU A 68 18.23 -2.25 12.63
N ILE A 69 17.54 -1.30 13.26
CA ILE A 69 16.17 -1.47 13.72
C ILE A 69 15.26 -0.54 12.91
N GLN A 70 14.15 -1.05 12.43
CA GLN A 70 13.12 -0.27 11.76
C GLN A 70 11.83 -0.31 12.58
N LEU A 71 11.27 0.87 12.79
CA LEU A 71 9.97 1.03 13.45
C LEU A 71 8.91 1.21 12.38
N VAL A 72 7.95 0.30 12.34
CA VAL A 72 6.76 0.39 11.49
C VAL A 72 5.61 0.87 12.34
N ARG A 73 5.05 2.03 12.00
CA ARG A 73 3.90 2.62 12.68
C ARG A 73 2.83 2.99 11.69
N VAL A 74 1.59 2.61 11.96
CA VAL A 74 0.43 2.98 11.15
C VAL A 74 -0.66 3.55 12.05
N VAL A 75 -1.12 4.75 11.70
CA VAL A 75 -2.13 5.51 12.44
C VAL A 75 -3.22 6.00 11.49
N ASP A 76 -4.39 6.32 12.04
CA ASP A 76 -5.42 7.06 11.29
C ASP A 76 -5.43 8.55 11.67
N SER A 77 -6.27 9.31 10.96
CA SER A 77 -6.45 10.76 11.19
C SER A 77 -7.02 11.10 12.57
N SER A 78 -7.55 10.13 13.30
CA SER A 78 -8.04 10.28 14.68
C SER A 78 -6.98 9.86 15.70
N ASN A 79 -5.73 9.63 15.25
CA ASN A 79 -4.59 9.18 16.06
C ASN A 79 -4.79 7.81 16.72
N ASN A 80 -5.67 6.96 16.16
CA ASN A 80 -5.73 5.57 16.55
C ASN A 80 -4.52 4.84 15.97
N GLU A 81 -3.76 4.17 16.84
CA GLU A 81 -2.60 3.38 16.44
C GLU A 81 -3.05 1.95 16.12
N TYR A 82 -2.82 1.53 14.88
CA TYR A 82 -3.19 0.19 14.41
C TYR A 82 -2.00 -0.76 14.36
N CYS A 83 -0.80 -0.22 14.25
CA CYS A 83 0.43 -0.98 14.25
C CYS A 83 1.54 -0.14 14.85
N LEU A 84 2.29 -0.73 15.76
CA LEU A 84 3.59 -0.24 16.21
C LEU A 84 4.49 -1.46 16.41
N GLU A 85 5.42 -1.66 15.48
CA GLU A 85 6.34 -2.79 15.54
C GLU A 85 7.78 -2.38 15.28
N ALA A 86 8.68 -3.00 16.03
CA ALA A 86 10.11 -2.92 15.79
C ALA A 86 10.57 -4.19 15.11
N VAL A 87 11.17 -4.05 13.93
CA VAL A 87 11.71 -5.15 13.14
C VAL A 87 13.14 -4.86 12.72
N SER A 88 13.91 -5.91 12.50
CA SER A 88 15.25 -5.83 11.92
C SER A 88 15.31 -6.70 10.66
N PRO A 89 16.29 -6.53 9.77
CA PRO A 89 16.45 -7.41 8.61
C PRO A 89 16.53 -8.90 8.96
N THR A 90 16.99 -9.21 10.18
CA THR A 90 17.12 -10.59 10.69
C THR A 90 15.92 -11.06 11.49
N THR A 91 14.86 -10.26 11.61
CA THR A 91 13.63 -10.68 12.31
C THR A 91 13.02 -11.92 11.63
N PRO A 92 12.83 -13.04 12.35
CA PRO A 92 12.25 -14.23 11.76
C PRO A 92 10.80 -13.98 11.30
N ILE A 93 10.51 -14.21 10.02
CA ILE A 93 9.17 -13.96 9.45
C ILE A 93 8.11 -14.79 10.16
N GLY A 94 8.40 -16.04 10.50
CA GLY A 94 7.46 -16.88 11.27
C GLY A 94 7.12 -16.35 12.67
N LYS A 95 7.94 -15.43 13.24
CA LYS A 95 7.58 -14.73 14.47
C LYS A 95 6.57 -13.62 14.19
N LEU A 96 6.67 -12.96 13.05
CA LEU A 96 5.69 -11.97 12.60
C LEU A 96 4.37 -12.65 12.22
N ASP A 97 4.42 -13.80 11.53
CA ASP A 97 3.22 -14.59 11.21
C ASP A 97 2.42 -14.94 12.46
N LYS A 98 3.10 -15.46 13.49
CA LYS A 98 2.46 -15.82 14.77
C LYS A 98 1.83 -14.63 15.50
N ARG A 99 2.24 -13.40 15.24
CA ARG A 99 1.64 -12.21 15.83
C ARG A 99 0.32 -11.83 15.18
N GLN A 100 0.07 -12.30 13.95
CA GLN A 100 -1.13 -11.95 13.22
C GLN A 100 -2.35 -12.73 13.68
N PHE A 101 -2.14 -13.89 14.31
CA PHE A 101 -3.20 -14.80 14.70
C PHE A 101 -3.09 -15.21 16.17
N GLU A 102 -4.21 -15.53 16.77
CA GLU A 102 -4.28 -16.21 18.06
C GLU A 102 -3.92 -17.70 17.89
N PRO A 103 -3.64 -18.43 18.99
CA PRO A 103 -3.31 -19.86 18.93
C PRO A 103 -4.40 -20.73 18.29
N ASP A 104 -5.65 -20.30 18.33
CA ASP A 104 -6.79 -20.97 17.70
C ASP A 104 -6.97 -20.62 16.20
N GLY A 105 -6.09 -19.77 15.65
CA GLY A 105 -6.12 -19.33 14.26
C GLY A 105 -7.04 -18.14 14.01
N THR A 106 -7.67 -17.56 15.03
CA THR A 106 -8.45 -16.33 14.85
C THR A 106 -7.53 -15.13 14.56
N PRO A 107 -7.90 -14.22 13.65
CA PRO A 107 -7.12 -13.02 13.37
C PRO A 107 -7.01 -12.12 14.60
N ARG A 108 -5.80 -11.74 14.94
CA ARG A 108 -5.51 -10.83 16.05
C ARG A 108 -5.31 -9.39 15.61
N THR A 109 -4.78 -9.20 14.41
CA THR A 109 -4.43 -7.89 13.86
C THR A 109 -5.21 -7.60 12.59
N ALA A 110 -5.19 -6.34 12.12
CA ALA A 110 -5.77 -5.99 10.83
C ALA A 110 -5.10 -6.78 9.68
N LEU A 111 -3.79 -6.99 9.77
CA LEU A 111 -3.05 -7.79 8.78
C LEU A 111 -3.50 -9.26 8.82
N GLY A 112 -3.70 -9.83 10.00
CA GLY A 112 -4.27 -11.17 10.16
C GLY A 112 -5.68 -11.29 9.58
N GLU A 113 -6.54 -10.28 9.79
CA GLU A 113 -7.89 -10.24 9.19
C GLU A 113 -7.83 -10.26 7.65
N MET A 114 -6.95 -9.43 7.05
CA MET A 114 -6.73 -9.42 5.61
C MET A 114 -6.16 -10.75 5.11
N MET A 115 -5.18 -11.32 5.80
CA MET A 115 -4.59 -12.62 5.45
C MET A 115 -5.64 -13.74 5.50
N ALA A 116 -6.47 -13.78 6.53
CA ALA A 116 -7.57 -14.75 6.65
C ALA A 116 -8.58 -14.60 5.51
N TYR A 117 -8.97 -13.36 5.18
CA TYR A 117 -9.84 -13.09 4.03
C TYR A 117 -9.25 -13.59 2.71
N LEU A 118 -7.95 -13.39 2.52
CA LEU A 118 -7.24 -13.82 1.32
C LEU A 118 -6.93 -15.33 1.31
N GLY A 119 -7.15 -16.03 2.42
CA GLY A 119 -6.87 -17.46 2.56
C GLY A 119 -5.39 -17.78 2.61
N VAL A 120 -4.57 -16.90 3.19
CA VAL A 120 -3.14 -17.11 3.36
C VAL A 120 -2.78 -17.12 4.86
N ALA A 121 -1.85 -17.98 5.25
CA ALA A 121 -1.44 -18.16 6.64
C ALA A 121 -0.04 -17.58 6.94
N SER A 122 0.72 -17.19 5.91
CA SER A 122 2.05 -16.64 6.09
C SER A 122 2.28 -15.38 5.26
N LEU A 123 3.16 -14.51 5.73
CA LEU A 123 3.61 -13.33 4.99
C LEU A 123 4.35 -13.71 3.70
N GLN A 124 5.01 -14.86 3.68
CA GLN A 124 5.70 -15.37 2.49
C GLN A 124 4.74 -15.83 1.40
N ASP A 125 3.54 -16.26 1.76
CA ASP A 125 2.46 -16.57 0.81
C ASP A 125 1.76 -15.30 0.34
N LEU A 126 1.70 -14.28 1.21
CA LEU A 126 1.10 -12.98 0.90
C LEU A 126 1.97 -12.18 -0.08
N SER A 127 3.31 -12.23 0.08
CA SER A 127 4.25 -11.50 -0.77
C SER A 127 5.55 -12.28 -1.01
N PRO A 128 6.01 -12.36 -2.28
CA PRO A 128 7.26 -13.03 -2.63
C PRO A 128 8.52 -12.28 -2.17
N VAL A 129 8.36 -11.03 -1.67
CA VAL A 129 9.49 -10.19 -1.24
C VAL A 129 10.00 -10.59 0.14
N PHE A 130 9.16 -11.28 0.94
CA PHE A 130 9.61 -11.75 2.25
C PHE A 130 10.73 -12.80 2.13
N PRO A 131 11.79 -12.65 2.93
CA PRO A 131 12.91 -13.56 2.89
C PRO A 131 12.48 -14.97 3.28
N ARG A 132 12.91 -15.94 2.51
CA ARG A 132 12.85 -17.34 2.88
C ARG A 132 14.13 -17.72 3.64
N PRO A 133 14.07 -18.57 4.65
CA PRO A 133 15.24 -18.97 5.41
C PRO A 133 16.18 -19.78 4.52
N GLU A 134 17.06 -19.09 3.81
CA GLU A 134 18.19 -19.69 3.12
C GLU A 134 19.44 -19.49 3.98
N LYS A 135 20.14 -20.59 4.28
CA LYS A 135 21.39 -20.55 5.04
C LYS A 135 22.40 -19.67 4.30
N ASN A 136 22.98 -18.70 5.01
CA ASN A 136 24.13 -17.87 4.60
C ASN A 136 23.87 -16.83 3.48
N LYS A 137 22.63 -16.41 3.21
CA LYS A 137 22.39 -15.26 2.34
C LYS A 137 22.06 -14.00 3.15
N PRO A 138 22.68 -12.85 2.85
CA PRO A 138 22.32 -11.59 3.48
C PRO A 138 20.86 -11.24 3.08
N VAL A 139 20.08 -10.82 4.08
CA VAL A 139 18.68 -10.45 3.87
C VAL A 139 18.62 -8.95 3.57
N SER A 140 18.07 -8.60 2.42
CA SER A 140 17.81 -7.18 2.08
C SER A 140 16.78 -6.59 3.05
N PRO A 141 16.97 -5.37 3.57
CA PRO A 141 16.01 -4.70 4.43
C PRO A 141 14.72 -4.25 3.69
N THR A 142 14.67 -4.37 2.38
CA THR A 142 13.55 -3.92 1.53
C THR A 142 12.20 -4.55 1.92
N TRP A 143 12.21 -5.78 2.45
CA TRP A 143 10.99 -6.45 2.89
C TRP A 143 10.25 -5.70 4.01
N VAL A 144 10.96 -4.88 4.80
CA VAL A 144 10.33 -4.10 5.87
C VAL A 144 9.40 -3.02 5.30
N GLN A 145 9.79 -2.40 4.18
CA GLN A 145 8.94 -1.44 3.47
C GLN A 145 7.68 -2.13 2.92
N VAL A 146 7.86 -3.35 2.38
CA VAL A 146 6.73 -4.18 1.92
C VAL A 146 5.83 -4.57 3.08
N TYR A 147 6.39 -4.92 4.23
CA TYR A 147 5.61 -5.21 5.43
C TYR A 147 4.74 -4.01 5.84
N ARG A 148 5.32 -2.81 5.88
CA ARG A 148 4.57 -1.57 6.15
C ARG A 148 3.42 -1.38 5.14
N GLU A 149 3.70 -1.49 3.83
CA GLU A 149 2.69 -1.35 2.78
C GLU A 149 1.54 -2.36 2.97
N LEU A 150 1.85 -3.61 3.29
CA LEU A 150 0.83 -4.63 3.55
C LEU A 150 -0.02 -4.30 4.78
N VAL A 151 0.58 -3.75 5.84
CA VAL A 151 -0.15 -3.29 7.02
C VAL A 151 -1.06 -2.11 6.68
N GLU A 152 -0.60 -1.15 5.87
CA GLU A 152 -1.43 -0.02 5.39
C GLU A 152 -2.66 -0.53 4.63
N TRP A 153 -2.48 -1.46 3.68
CA TRP A 153 -3.58 -2.09 2.95
C TRP A 153 -4.54 -2.84 3.86
N ALA A 154 -4.02 -3.56 4.86
CA ALA A 154 -4.83 -4.29 5.82
C ALA A 154 -5.68 -3.35 6.69
N ILE A 155 -5.13 -2.22 7.08
CA ILE A 155 -5.87 -1.23 7.86
C ILE A 155 -6.94 -0.57 7.00
N LEU A 156 -6.63 -0.22 5.75
CA LEU A 156 -7.63 0.28 4.82
C LEU A 156 -8.78 -0.73 4.64
N PHE A 157 -8.47 -2.00 4.45
CA PHE A 157 -9.45 -3.08 4.37
C PHE A 157 -10.32 -3.17 5.63
N LYS A 158 -9.72 -3.04 6.83
CA LYS A 158 -10.44 -3.04 8.11
C LYS A 158 -11.34 -1.82 8.26
N ILE A 159 -10.85 -0.63 7.93
CA ILE A 159 -11.57 0.63 8.04
C ILE A 159 -12.81 0.64 7.16
N LEU A 160 -12.73 0.10 5.93
CA LEU A 160 -13.87 -0.03 5.01
C LEU A 160 -15.00 -0.89 5.57
N GLY A 161 -14.71 -1.79 6.50
CA GLY A 161 -15.71 -2.62 7.19
C GLY A 161 -16.34 -1.96 8.42
N LYS A 162 -15.82 -0.83 8.89
CA LYS A 162 -16.34 -0.15 10.09
C LYS A 162 -17.63 0.62 9.78
N ASP A 163 -18.50 0.66 10.79
CA ASP A 163 -19.68 1.50 10.76
C ASP A 163 -19.37 2.86 11.39
N TYR A 164 -19.37 3.90 10.57
CA TYR A 164 -19.10 5.27 11.03
C TYR A 164 -20.37 6.06 11.37
N GLY A 165 -21.57 5.51 11.10
CA GLY A 165 -22.84 6.20 11.38
C GLY A 165 -23.14 7.42 10.51
N THR A 166 -22.16 7.90 9.74
CA THR A 166 -22.24 9.08 8.86
C THR A 166 -21.55 8.80 7.53
N ASP A 167 -21.83 9.63 6.53
CA ASP A 167 -21.08 9.63 5.27
C ASP A 167 -19.58 9.86 5.59
N THR A 168 -18.73 8.99 5.09
CA THR A 168 -17.30 9.00 5.41
C THR A 168 -16.48 8.95 4.13
N LEU A 169 -15.53 9.87 3.99
CA LEU A 169 -14.51 9.85 2.95
C LEU A 169 -13.22 9.25 3.52
N ILE A 170 -12.82 8.12 3.01
CA ILE A 170 -11.55 7.47 3.37
C ILE A 170 -10.48 7.91 2.37
N ILE A 171 -9.40 8.50 2.88
CA ILE A 171 -8.28 8.98 2.09
C ILE A 171 -7.10 8.03 2.32
N CYS A 172 -6.59 7.46 1.24
CA CYS A 172 -5.39 6.64 1.25
C CYS A 172 -4.26 7.39 0.56
N ASP A 173 -3.13 7.55 1.24
CA ASP A 173 -1.90 8.08 0.64
C ASP A 173 -1.17 6.94 -0.04
N GLY A 174 -1.18 6.90 -1.36
CA GLY A 174 -0.51 5.89 -2.14
C GLY A 174 -1.17 5.59 -3.49
N LEU A 175 -0.55 4.67 -4.22
CA LEU A 175 -1.08 4.20 -5.49
C LEU A 175 -2.22 3.21 -5.27
N LEU A 176 -3.30 3.32 -6.07
CA LEU A 176 -4.42 2.38 -6.07
C LEU A 176 -4.06 1.01 -6.69
N ARG A 177 -2.78 0.70 -6.76
CA ARG A 177 -2.27 -0.61 -7.19
C ARG A 177 -1.04 -0.95 -6.36
N SER A 178 -0.90 -2.22 -6.03
CA SER A 178 0.28 -2.74 -5.37
C SER A 178 0.88 -3.90 -6.16
N LYS A 179 2.20 -3.94 -6.23
CA LYS A 179 2.96 -5.03 -6.87
C LYS A 179 3.57 -5.98 -5.84
N VAL A 180 3.34 -5.72 -4.56
CA VAL A 180 3.95 -6.51 -3.49
C VAL A 180 3.20 -7.79 -3.19
N PHE A 181 1.93 -7.87 -3.56
CA PHE A 181 1.11 -9.07 -3.36
C PHE A 181 1.49 -10.20 -4.33
N ALA A 182 1.42 -11.43 -3.82
CA ALA A 182 1.63 -12.62 -4.65
C ALA A 182 0.41 -12.89 -5.57
N LYS A 183 0.68 -13.31 -6.80
CA LYS A 183 -0.34 -13.77 -7.75
C LYS A 183 -1.50 -12.76 -7.92
N ASP A 184 -2.72 -13.24 -7.71
CA ASP A 184 -3.99 -12.51 -7.84
C ASP A 184 -4.52 -11.94 -6.50
N LEU A 185 -3.74 -12.04 -5.42
CA LEU A 185 -4.21 -11.66 -4.09
C LEU A 185 -4.62 -10.20 -4.01
N PHE A 186 -3.94 -9.32 -4.74
CA PHE A 186 -4.32 -7.91 -4.77
C PHE A 186 -5.69 -7.68 -5.41
N GLN A 187 -6.00 -8.35 -6.53
CA GLN A 187 -7.32 -8.29 -7.15
C GLN A 187 -8.41 -8.80 -6.22
N ARG A 188 -8.13 -9.89 -5.50
CA ARG A 188 -9.07 -10.42 -4.50
C ARG A 188 -9.28 -9.45 -3.35
N LEU A 189 -8.22 -8.76 -2.90
CA LEU A 189 -8.32 -7.72 -1.88
C LEU A 189 -9.19 -6.55 -2.37
N LEU A 190 -8.97 -6.05 -3.59
CA LEU A 190 -9.77 -4.99 -4.18
C LEU A 190 -11.24 -5.38 -4.31
N GLN A 191 -11.52 -6.63 -4.69
CA GLN A 191 -12.89 -7.14 -4.75
C GLN A 191 -13.55 -7.11 -3.36
N GLY A 192 -12.85 -7.57 -2.32
CA GLY A 192 -13.37 -7.51 -0.95
C GLY A 192 -13.57 -6.09 -0.42
N MET A 193 -12.70 -5.17 -0.82
CA MET A 193 -12.88 -3.74 -0.50
C MET A 193 -14.14 -3.19 -1.17
N LYS A 194 -14.36 -3.51 -2.45
CA LYS A 194 -15.56 -3.12 -3.19
C LYS A 194 -16.83 -3.65 -2.52
N GLU A 195 -16.84 -4.92 -2.15
CA GLU A 195 -17.97 -5.54 -1.44
C GLU A 195 -18.30 -4.84 -0.12
N ARG A 196 -17.27 -4.44 0.64
CA ARG A 196 -17.44 -3.67 1.88
C ARG A 196 -18.03 -2.29 1.63
N ILE A 197 -17.59 -1.60 0.58
CA ILE A 197 -18.13 -0.29 0.17
C ILE A 197 -19.60 -0.44 -0.25
N GLU A 198 -19.91 -1.43 -1.08
CA GLU A 198 -21.29 -1.70 -1.55
C GLU A 198 -22.21 -2.06 -0.38
N ALA A 199 -21.73 -2.84 0.59
CA ALA A 199 -22.46 -3.15 1.81
C ALA A 199 -22.79 -1.91 2.65
N GLN A 200 -21.90 -0.90 2.69
CA GLN A 200 -22.19 0.38 3.37
C GLN A 200 -23.21 1.22 2.56
N TRP A 201 -23.12 1.21 1.24
CA TRP A 201 -24.09 1.93 0.40
C TRP A 201 -25.51 1.35 0.51
N SER A 202 -25.64 0.03 0.61
CA SER A 202 -26.93 -0.62 0.82
C SER A 202 -27.61 -0.23 2.14
N LYS A 203 -26.84 0.24 3.12
CA LYS A 203 -27.34 0.79 4.39
C LYS A 203 -27.66 2.29 4.31
N SER A 204 -27.80 2.87 3.11
CA SER A 204 -28.01 4.31 2.86
C SER A 204 -26.86 5.19 3.40
N ARG A 205 -25.68 4.62 3.55
CA ARG A 205 -24.45 5.31 3.96
C ARG A 205 -23.54 5.46 2.74
N ARG A 206 -23.16 6.66 2.47
CA ARG A 206 -22.35 7.03 1.32
C ARG A 206 -20.99 7.54 1.75
#